data_2c959a2fe5a0473e896d1aafb7c591da
#
_entry.id   2c959a2fe5a0473e896d1aafb7c591da
#
_cell.length_a   1.000
_cell.length_b   1.000
_cell.length_c   1.000
_cell.angle_alpha   90.00
_cell.angle_beta   90.00
_cell.angle_gamma   90.00
#
_symmetry.space_group_name_H-M   'P 1'
#
loop_
_entity.id
_entity.type
_entity.pdbx_description
1 polymer ?
#
loop_
_entity_poly.entity_id
_entity_poly.type
_entity_poly.pdbx_seq_one_letter_code
_entity_poly.pdbx_strand_id
1 'polypeptide(L)'
;MNLDVFAIGIVAETLFLLIVLILIWYRVAFDERTEVSVCRKVRDAASDIAKEHIPAPVFLAMQIESRMFRSVCLFVARKTDLPSGAEEIPYGKDWRVTGVSLVAIAFVEIVSMDMVCVHFAGTCSAIRILVLILSVYGFVWCLGFVVGSKTMPCYAVEEGIVLRCGITHRVEIPWECVSSVCLKKVELEKRSGLIRSGRLLYLNNASQTNELTLCIYEDSKVTIDGKPSKGAILKISFSADNPSAAKGIIEGYLDK
;
A
#
# COMPACT_ATOMS: atom_id res chain seq x y z
N MET A 1 -2.88 13.33 43.39
CA MET A 1 -2.37 12.72 42.13
C MET A 1 -0.97 13.30 41.96
N ASN A 2 0.08 12.45 42.11
CA ASN A 2 1.46 12.93 42.10
C ASN A 2 1.82 13.45 40.71
N LEU A 3 2.17 14.75 40.63
CA LEU A 3 2.56 15.44 39.40
C LEU A 3 3.72 14.70 38.70
N ASP A 4 4.60 14.09 39.48
CA ASP A 4 5.77 13.34 39.01
C ASP A 4 5.41 12.08 38.24
N VAL A 5 4.36 11.36 38.64
CA VAL A 5 3.89 10.14 37.96
C VAL A 5 3.25 10.47 36.61
N PHE A 6 2.55 11.62 36.53
CA PHE A 6 1.97 12.11 35.29
C PHE A 6 3.08 12.53 34.30
N ALA A 7 4.11 13.23 34.80
CA ALA A 7 5.24 13.66 33.98
C ALA A 7 6.04 12.45 33.45
N ILE A 8 6.26 11.40 34.27
CA ILE A 8 6.94 10.17 33.86
C ILE A 8 6.13 9.44 32.76
N GLY A 9 4.79 9.40 32.87
CA GLY A 9 3.92 8.80 31.84
C GLY A 9 4.06 9.50 30.49
N ILE A 10 3.97 10.84 30.48
CA ILE A 10 4.13 11.64 29.24
C ILE A 10 5.53 11.45 28.64
N VAL A 11 6.58 11.44 29.45
CA VAL A 11 7.95 11.22 28.98
C VAL A 11 8.10 9.84 28.37
N ALA A 12 7.56 8.79 28.98
CA ALA A 12 7.61 7.42 28.46
C ALA A 12 6.85 7.31 27.12
N GLU A 13 5.68 7.92 27.00
CA GLU A 13 4.91 7.97 25.75
C GLU A 13 5.64 8.73 24.64
N THR A 14 6.20 9.87 24.97
CA THR A 14 6.98 10.68 24.02
C THR A 14 8.22 9.90 23.56
N LEU A 15 8.90 9.21 24.47
CA LEU A 15 10.06 8.39 24.17
C LEU A 15 9.71 7.20 23.28
N PHE A 16 8.58 6.54 23.55
CA PHE A 16 8.08 5.43 22.73
C PHE A 16 7.76 5.89 21.30
N LEU A 17 7.03 7.00 21.15
CA LEU A 17 6.75 7.59 19.84
C LEU A 17 8.04 7.99 19.11
N LEU A 18 9.00 8.54 19.83
CA LEU A 18 10.29 8.91 19.28
C LEU A 18 11.06 7.67 18.80
N ILE A 19 11.06 6.58 19.57
CA ILE A 19 11.67 5.30 19.19
C ILE A 19 11.02 4.73 17.94
N VAL A 20 9.69 4.74 17.85
CA VAL A 20 8.96 4.29 16.66
C VAL A 20 9.32 5.15 15.45
N LEU A 21 9.37 6.47 15.59
CA LEU A 21 9.79 7.38 14.53
C LEU A 21 11.26 7.18 14.12
N ILE A 22 12.14 6.93 15.08
CA ILE A 22 13.57 6.62 14.81
C ILE A 22 13.70 5.29 14.07
N LEU A 23 12.95 4.26 14.47
CA LEU A 23 12.96 2.96 13.79
C LEU A 23 12.42 3.08 12.35
N ILE A 24 11.36 3.86 12.16
CA ILE A 24 10.82 4.18 10.84
C ILE A 24 11.88 4.92 10.02
N TRP A 25 12.50 5.97 10.59
CA TRP A 25 13.55 6.75 9.92
C TRP A 25 14.78 5.91 9.60
N TYR A 26 15.24 5.08 10.55
CA TYR A 26 16.40 4.18 10.38
C TYR A 26 16.14 3.21 9.24
N ARG A 27 14.95 2.62 9.16
CA ARG A 27 14.58 1.69 8.10
C ARG A 27 14.51 2.38 6.73
N VAL A 28 13.99 3.61 6.66
CA VAL A 28 13.99 4.44 5.44
C VAL A 28 15.42 4.76 5.00
N ALA A 29 16.26 5.24 5.92
CA ALA A 29 17.64 5.61 5.64
C ALA A 29 18.48 4.40 5.24
N PHE A 30 18.19 3.22 5.77
CA PHE A 30 18.93 2.00 5.46
C PHE A 30 18.48 1.38 4.11
N ASP A 31 17.21 1.52 3.74
CA ASP A 31 16.69 1.04 2.45
C ASP A 31 17.24 1.86 1.26
N GLU A 32 17.58 3.14 1.49
CA GLU A 32 18.20 4.00 0.47
C GLU A 32 19.68 3.70 0.20
N ARG A 33 20.39 3.18 1.20
CA ARG A 33 21.83 2.88 1.07
C ARG A 33 22.13 1.52 0.47
N THR A 34 21.13 0.67 0.35
CA THR A 34 21.29 -0.70 -0.14
C THR A 34 20.74 -0.91 -1.55
N GLU A 35 21.18 -0.10 -2.51
CA GLU A 35 21.29 -0.54 -3.91
C GLU A 35 22.39 -1.61 -4.09
N VAL A 36 22.75 -2.32 -3.04
CA VAL A 36 23.74 -3.40 -3.14
C VAL A 36 22.99 -4.67 -3.52
N SER A 37 23.33 -5.20 -4.68
CA SER A 37 22.80 -6.44 -5.26
C SER A 37 22.71 -7.63 -4.30
N VAL A 38 23.48 -7.62 -3.22
CA VAL A 38 23.54 -8.63 -2.16
C VAL A 38 22.27 -8.60 -1.28
N CYS A 39 21.81 -7.42 -0.84
CA CYS A 39 20.60 -7.33 -0.01
C CYS A 39 19.34 -7.71 -0.79
N ARG A 40 19.29 -7.41 -2.09
CA ARG A 40 18.19 -7.87 -2.96
C ARG A 40 18.19 -9.39 -3.03
N LYS A 41 19.35 -10.03 -3.29
CA LYS A 41 19.50 -11.50 -3.34
C LYS A 41 19.17 -12.17 -2.01
N VAL A 42 19.61 -11.61 -0.88
CA VAL A 42 19.29 -12.15 0.46
C VAL A 42 17.80 -11.99 0.77
N ARG A 43 17.20 -10.85 0.41
CA ARG A 43 15.75 -10.64 0.58
C ARG A 43 14.93 -11.60 -0.28
N ASP A 44 15.35 -11.80 -1.53
CA ASP A 44 14.65 -12.68 -2.48
C ASP A 44 14.77 -14.15 -2.03
N ALA A 45 15.97 -14.59 -1.60
CA ALA A 45 16.18 -15.91 -1.02
C ALA A 45 15.39 -16.11 0.30
N ALA A 46 15.38 -15.12 1.20
CA ALA A 46 14.57 -15.19 2.42
C ALA A 46 13.07 -15.23 2.12
N SER A 47 12.63 -14.49 1.08
CA SER A 47 11.23 -14.51 0.64
C SER A 47 10.84 -15.85 0.03
N ASP A 48 11.75 -16.53 -0.67
CA ASP A 48 11.49 -17.82 -1.28
C ASP A 48 11.42 -18.94 -0.23
N ILE A 49 12.32 -18.93 0.75
CA ILE A 49 12.25 -19.82 1.92
C ILE A 49 10.95 -19.59 2.72
N ALA A 50 10.57 -18.33 2.92
CA ALA A 50 9.33 -17.99 3.62
C ALA A 50 8.07 -18.44 2.86
N LYS A 51 8.06 -18.35 1.52
CA LYS A 51 6.93 -18.84 0.69
C LYS A 51 6.72 -20.35 0.80
N GLU A 52 7.77 -21.10 1.03
CA GLU A 52 7.71 -22.57 1.13
C GLU A 52 7.17 -23.06 2.49
N HIS A 53 7.46 -22.32 3.56
CA HIS A 53 7.16 -22.74 4.94
C HIS A 53 6.00 -21.98 5.59
N ILE A 54 5.60 -20.80 5.08
CA ILE A 54 4.54 -19.97 5.65
C ILE A 54 3.24 -20.16 4.88
N PRO A 55 2.08 -20.37 5.56
CA PRO A 55 0.78 -20.42 4.91
C PRO A 55 0.52 -19.15 4.07
N ALA A 56 -0.01 -19.33 2.87
CA ALA A 56 -0.22 -18.25 1.91
C ALA A 56 -0.95 -17.00 2.47
N PRO A 57 -1.99 -17.12 3.31
CA PRO A 57 -2.67 -15.94 3.89
C PRO A 57 -1.77 -15.17 4.87
N VAL A 58 -0.92 -15.86 5.64
CA VAL A 58 0.02 -15.22 6.56
C VAL A 58 1.10 -14.47 5.78
N PHE A 59 1.63 -15.09 4.73
CA PHE A 59 2.62 -14.45 3.87
C PHE A 59 2.05 -13.19 3.18
N LEU A 60 0.80 -13.24 2.71
CA LEU A 60 0.11 -12.09 2.14
C LEU A 60 -0.06 -10.97 3.18
N ALA A 61 -0.47 -11.30 4.39
CA ALA A 61 -0.61 -10.33 5.49
C ALA A 61 0.71 -9.62 5.78
N MET A 62 1.82 -10.38 5.89
CA MET A 62 3.16 -9.82 6.08
C MET A 62 3.60 -8.89 4.93
N GLN A 63 3.25 -9.24 3.68
CA GLN A 63 3.52 -8.36 2.53
C GLN A 63 2.74 -7.06 2.61
N ILE A 64 1.45 -7.12 2.93
CA ILE A 64 0.59 -5.93 3.07
C ILE A 64 1.13 -5.04 4.20
N GLU A 65 1.49 -5.63 5.34
CA GLU A 65 2.07 -4.90 6.47
C GLU A 65 3.40 -4.22 6.09
N SER A 66 4.29 -4.93 5.41
CA SER A 66 5.54 -4.35 4.91
C SER A 66 5.31 -3.18 3.95
N ARG A 67 4.36 -3.31 3.03
CA ARG A 67 3.97 -2.23 2.11
C ARG A 67 3.34 -1.05 2.84
N MET A 68 2.55 -1.31 3.88
CA MET A 68 1.95 -0.28 4.71
C MET A 68 3.04 0.55 5.41
N PHE A 69 3.98 -0.08 6.10
CA PHE A 69 5.09 0.64 6.74
C PHE A 69 5.94 1.40 5.71
N ARG A 70 6.26 0.76 4.58
CA ARG A 70 6.98 1.42 3.47
C ARG A 70 6.23 2.67 2.98
N SER A 71 4.92 2.58 2.81
CA SER A 71 4.07 3.70 2.39
C SER A 71 4.15 4.89 3.35
N VAL A 72 4.05 4.64 4.66
CA VAL A 72 4.19 5.69 5.70
C VAL A 72 5.59 6.30 5.67
N CYS A 73 6.63 5.47 5.57
CA CYS A 73 8.01 5.92 5.48
C CYS A 73 8.25 6.83 4.25
N LEU A 74 7.76 6.41 3.08
CA LEU A 74 7.85 7.20 1.85
C LEU A 74 7.09 8.52 1.97
N PHE A 75 5.93 8.50 2.61
CA PHE A 75 5.14 9.72 2.86
C PHE A 75 5.89 10.72 3.73
N VAL A 76 6.49 10.27 4.83
CA VAL A 76 7.31 11.10 5.72
C VAL A 76 8.55 11.63 4.98
N ALA A 77 9.19 10.79 4.17
CA ALA A 77 10.33 11.17 3.35
C ALA A 77 9.97 12.04 2.13
N ARG A 78 8.66 12.26 1.86
CA ARG A 78 8.14 12.96 0.68
C ARG A 78 8.61 12.36 -0.65
N LYS A 79 8.71 11.03 -0.69
CA LYS A 79 9.14 10.25 -1.86
C LYS A 79 8.03 9.35 -2.36
N THR A 80 8.17 8.90 -3.60
CA THR A 80 7.30 7.91 -4.24
C THR A 80 8.09 6.66 -4.58
N ASP A 81 7.42 5.50 -4.59
CA ASP A 81 8.01 4.21 -4.96
C ASP A 81 7.99 4.04 -6.49
N LEU A 82 8.81 4.86 -7.16
CA LEU A 82 8.96 4.85 -8.61
C LEU A 82 10.38 4.47 -9.00
N PRO A 83 10.57 3.51 -9.92
CA PRO A 83 11.87 3.24 -10.53
C PRO A 83 12.37 4.44 -11.35
N SER A 84 13.67 4.52 -11.55
CA SER A 84 14.26 5.52 -12.44
C SER A 84 13.74 5.35 -13.87
N GLY A 85 13.28 6.44 -14.48
CA GLY A 85 12.73 6.41 -15.85
C GLY A 85 11.28 5.91 -15.95
N ALA A 86 10.61 5.62 -14.84
CA ALA A 86 9.20 5.23 -14.87
C ALA A 86 8.28 6.43 -15.08
N GLU A 87 7.26 6.26 -15.90
CA GLU A 87 6.16 7.21 -16.06
C GLU A 87 5.04 6.90 -15.07
N GLU A 88 4.74 7.88 -14.20
CA GLU A 88 3.74 7.74 -13.15
C GLU A 88 2.32 7.77 -13.71
N ILE A 89 1.48 6.85 -13.23
CA ILE A 89 0.03 6.81 -13.46
C ILE A 89 -0.67 6.97 -12.11
N PRO A 90 -1.02 8.22 -11.71
CA PRO A 90 -1.63 8.48 -10.42
C PRO A 90 -3.06 7.94 -10.35
N TYR A 91 -3.46 7.50 -9.15
CA TYR A 91 -4.81 7.00 -8.90
C TYR A 91 -5.27 7.30 -7.46
N GLY A 92 -6.57 7.18 -7.21
CA GLY A 92 -7.15 7.23 -5.87
C GLY A 92 -7.42 8.65 -5.36
N LYS A 93 -7.53 9.65 -6.23
CA LYS A 93 -7.87 11.03 -5.86
C LYS A 93 -9.19 11.11 -5.07
N ASP A 94 -10.22 10.40 -5.50
CA ASP A 94 -11.54 10.41 -4.87
C ASP A 94 -11.52 9.82 -3.46
N TRP A 95 -10.66 8.82 -3.24
CA TRP A 95 -10.48 8.17 -1.94
C TRP A 95 -9.74 9.06 -0.93
N ARG A 96 -8.86 9.95 -1.38
CA ARG A 96 -8.01 10.76 -0.48
C ARG A 96 -8.82 11.61 0.49
N VAL A 97 -9.93 12.20 0.04
CA VAL A 97 -10.79 13.03 0.89
C VAL A 97 -11.38 12.20 2.04
N THR A 98 -12.00 11.06 1.70
CA THR A 98 -12.55 10.12 2.69
C THR A 98 -11.44 9.57 3.60
N GLY A 99 -10.28 9.28 3.03
CA GLY A 99 -9.13 8.78 3.75
C GLY A 99 -8.59 9.76 4.80
N VAL A 100 -8.48 11.05 4.47
CA VAL A 100 -8.07 12.08 5.44
C VAL A 100 -9.05 12.15 6.61
N SER A 101 -10.36 12.08 6.35
CA SER A 101 -11.37 12.03 7.41
C SER A 101 -11.20 10.80 8.30
N LEU A 102 -10.90 9.64 7.72
CA LEU A 102 -10.65 8.39 8.47
C LEU A 102 -9.43 8.53 9.39
N VAL A 103 -8.34 9.11 8.89
CA VAL A 103 -7.12 9.37 9.70
C VAL A 103 -7.41 10.35 10.84
N ALA A 104 -8.20 11.40 10.59
CA ALA A 104 -8.60 12.36 11.62
C ALA A 104 -9.46 11.68 12.72
N ILE A 105 -10.41 10.82 12.33
CA ILE A 105 -11.22 10.04 13.28
C ILE A 105 -10.34 9.11 14.11
N ALA A 106 -9.42 8.38 13.48
CA ALA A 106 -8.49 7.49 14.18
C ALA A 106 -7.60 8.25 15.19
N PHE A 107 -7.18 9.46 14.85
CA PHE A 107 -6.45 10.31 15.79
C PHE A 107 -7.29 10.71 17.01
N VAL A 108 -8.54 11.14 16.79
CA VAL A 108 -9.48 11.48 17.88
C VAL A 108 -9.75 10.24 18.75
N GLU A 109 -9.85 9.05 18.13
CA GLU A 109 -10.04 7.80 18.86
C GLU A 109 -8.87 7.50 19.82
N ILE A 110 -7.60 7.69 19.38
CA ILE A 110 -6.43 7.51 20.24
C ILE A 110 -6.55 8.39 21.49
N VAL A 111 -6.82 9.69 21.29
CA VAL A 111 -6.91 10.66 22.40
C VAL A 111 -8.05 10.30 23.34
N SER A 112 -9.22 9.96 22.79
CA SER A 112 -10.40 9.61 23.59
C SER A 112 -10.19 8.33 24.38
N MET A 113 -9.61 7.31 23.74
CA MET A 113 -9.30 6.02 24.40
C MET A 113 -8.26 6.18 25.51
N ASP A 114 -7.23 6.99 25.29
CA ASP A 114 -6.23 7.28 26.29
C ASP A 114 -6.87 7.97 27.52
N MET A 115 -7.74 8.96 27.32
CA MET A 115 -8.47 9.63 28.39
C MET A 115 -9.36 8.65 29.20
N VAL A 116 -10.05 7.75 28.50
CA VAL A 116 -10.87 6.71 29.13
C VAL A 116 -9.99 5.77 29.96
N CYS A 117 -8.87 5.32 29.42
CA CYS A 117 -7.94 4.45 30.14
C CYS A 117 -7.33 5.13 31.38
N VAL A 118 -6.99 6.41 31.29
CA VAL A 118 -6.52 7.20 32.45
C VAL A 118 -7.58 7.25 33.56
N HIS A 119 -8.83 7.46 33.16
CA HIS A 119 -9.94 7.60 34.12
C HIS A 119 -10.23 6.28 34.86
N PHE A 120 -10.27 5.16 34.15
CA PHE A 120 -10.68 3.86 34.72
C PHE A 120 -9.54 3.01 35.25
N ALA A 121 -8.36 3.04 34.63
CA ALA A 121 -7.24 2.16 34.96
C ALA A 121 -6.06 2.90 35.62
N GLY A 122 -6.09 4.23 35.63
CA GLY A 122 -5.01 5.07 36.14
C GLY A 122 -3.86 5.28 35.14
N THR A 123 -3.02 6.27 35.44
CA THR A 123 -1.98 6.77 34.55
C THR A 123 -0.86 5.76 34.21
N CYS A 124 -0.55 4.84 35.14
CA CYS A 124 0.54 3.87 34.99
C CYS A 124 0.05 2.42 34.79
N SER A 125 -1.17 2.23 34.32
CA SER A 125 -1.72 0.89 34.10
C SER A 125 -1.09 0.24 32.87
N ALA A 126 -0.68 -1.04 33.00
CA ALA A 126 -0.23 -1.87 31.87
C ALA A 126 -1.30 -1.98 30.78
N ILE A 127 -2.57 -1.96 31.15
CA ILE A 127 -3.72 -1.98 30.23
C ILE A 127 -3.72 -0.71 29.36
N ARG A 128 -3.50 0.46 29.96
CA ARG A 128 -3.41 1.72 29.22
C ARG A 128 -2.29 1.68 28.19
N ILE A 129 -1.10 1.24 28.57
CA ILE A 129 0.06 1.14 27.66
C ILE A 129 -0.26 0.20 26.50
N LEU A 130 -0.87 -0.96 26.78
CA LEU A 130 -1.25 -1.91 25.75
C LEU A 130 -2.28 -1.31 24.77
N VAL A 131 -3.31 -0.65 25.29
CA VAL A 131 -4.34 0.00 24.46
C VAL A 131 -3.73 1.10 23.62
N LEU A 132 -2.84 1.92 24.18
CA LEU A 132 -2.14 2.97 23.44
C LEU A 132 -1.30 2.41 22.29
N ILE A 133 -0.52 1.34 22.55
CA ILE A 133 0.26 0.68 21.50
C ILE A 133 -0.64 0.18 20.37
N LEU A 134 -1.75 -0.49 20.70
CA LEU A 134 -2.69 -0.99 19.70
C LEU A 134 -3.36 0.15 18.90
N SER A 135 -3.73 1.24 19.58
CA SER A 135 -4.35 2.41 18.94
C SER A 135 -3.38 3.12 17.99
N VAL A 136 -2.12 3.31 18.41
CA VAL A 136 -1.06 3.87 17.54
C VAL A 136 -0.77 2.96 16.36
N TYR A 137 -0.72 1.65 16.57
CA TYR A 137 -0.55 0.69 15.48
C TYR A 137 -1.71 0.77 14.47
N GLY A 138 -2.95 0.82 14.95
CA GLY A 138 -4.15 1.00 14.13
C GLY A 138 -4.12 2.32 13.34
N PHE A 139 -3.69 3.42 13.98
CA PHE A 139 -3.52 4.71 13.32
C PHE A 139 -2.48 4.64 12.19
N VAL A 140 -1.33 4.03 12.42
CA VAL A 140 -0.29 3.84 11.40
C VAL A 140 -0.81 3.00 10.24
N TRP A 141 -1.65 1.99 10.52
CA TRP A 141 -2.36 1.20 9.51
C TRP A 141 -3.29 2.06 8.65
N CYS A 142 -4.15 2.87 9.29
CA CYS A 142 -5.05 3.79 8.59
C CYS A 142 -4.26 4.78 7.73
N LEU A 143 -3.22 5.38 8.30
CA LEU A 143 -2.35 6.32 7.59
C LEU A 143 -1.71 5.66 6.38
N GLY A 144 -1.07 4.50 6.54
CA GLY A 144 -0.41 3.78 5.45
C GLY A 144 -1.36 3.39 4.33
N PHE A 145 -2.59 3.00 4.67
CA PHE A 145 -3.63 2.70 3.69
C PHE A 145 -4.03 3.94 2.88
N VAL A 146 -4.21 5.07 3.55
CA VAL A 146 -4.63 6.33 2.91
C VAL A 146 -3.53 6.91 2.02
N VAL A 147 -2.29 6.95 2.53
CA VAL A 147 -1.17 7.52 1.76
C VAL A 147 -0.62 6.58 0.70
N GLY A 148 -0.99 5.29 0.74
CA GLY A 148 -0.50 4.26 -0.18
C GLY A 148 -0.76 4.58 -1.65
N SER A 149 -1.91 5.15 -1.99
CA SER A 149 -2.23 5.56 -3.36
C SER A 149 -1.35 6.70 -3.87
N LYS A 150 -0.80 7.53 -2.96
CA LYS A 150 0.09 8.64 -3.30
C LYS A 150 1.55 8.22 -3.36
N THR A 151 1.98 7.38 -2.41
CA THR A 151 3.38 6.98 -2.28
C THR A 151 3.75 5.79 -3.15
N MET A 152 2.75 5.00 -3.56
CA MET A 152 2.90 3.82 -4.41
C MET A 152 1.97 3.91 -5.63
N PRO A 153 2.22 4.85 -6.57
CA PRO A 153 1.41 4.98 -7.78
C PRO A 153 1.52 3.76 -8.69
N CYS A 154 0.61 3.62 -9.63
CA CYS A 154 0.82 2.79 -10.81
C CYS A 154 1.86 3.45 -11.70
N TYR A 155 2.57 2.69 -12.50
CA TYR A 155 3.61 3.23 -13.38
C TYR A 155 3.87 2.36 -14.60
N ALA A 156 4.38 2.97 -15.66
CA ALA A 156 4.87 2.33 -16.86
C ALA A 156 6.39 2.42 -16.92
N VAL A 157 7.04 1.35 -17.34
CA VAL A 157 8.48 1.25 -17.59
C VAL A 157 8.71 0.57 -18.94
N GLU A 158 9.94 0.51 -19.43
CA GLU A 158 10.25 -0.12 -20.72
C GLU A 158 9.82 -1.60 -20.82
N GLU A 159 9.87 -2.33 -19.69
CA GLU A 159 9.55 -3.75 -19.64
C GLU A 159 8.05 -4.05 -19.53
N GLY A 160 7.24 -3.09 -19.08
CA GLY A 160 5.81 -3.32 -18.85
C GLY A 160 5.14 -2.27 -17.98
N ILE A 161 3.90 -2.56 -17.61
CA ILE A 161 3.11 -1.72 -16.72
C ILE A 161 2.90 -2.40 -15.37
N VAL A 162 3.03 -1.62 -14.30
CA VAL A 162 2.77 -2.07 -12.94
C VAL A 162 1.53 -1.34 -12.41
N LEU A 163 0.48 -2.11 -12.17
CA LEU A 163 -0.77 -1.62 -11.59
C LEU A 163 -0.80 -1.96 -10.11
N ARG A 164 -1.26 -1.03 -9.29
CA ARG A 164 -1.35 -1.19 -7.84
C ARG A 164 -2.77 -0.92 -7.34
N CYS A 165 -3.17 -1.70 -6.35
CA CYS A 165 -4.40 -1.49 -5.60
C CYS A 165 -4.04 -1.08 -4.17
N GLY A 166 -3.69 0.18 -3.98
CA GLY A 166 -3.16 0.68 -2.71
C GLY A 166 -1.93 -0.11 -2.26
N ILE A 167 -1.91 -0.47 -0.98
CA ILE A 167 -0.86 -1.32 -0.38
C ILE A 167 -1.16 -2.81 -0.52
N THR A 168 -2.36 -3.20 -1.00
CA THR A 168 -2.84 -4.59 -0.92
C THR A 168 -2.30 -5.46 -2.04
N HIS A 169 -2.42 -5.03 -3.28
CA HIS A 169 -2.06 -5.84 -4.44
C HIS A 169 -1.18 -5.10 -5.44
N ARG A 170 -0.33 -5.86 -6.11
CA ARG A 170 0.53 -5.41 -7.21
C ARG A 170 0.37 -6.37 -8.38
N VAL A 171 0.07 -5.83 -9.56
CA VAL A 171 -0.09 -6.58 -10.81
C VAL A 171 0.94 -6.07 -11.80
N GLU A 172 1.78 -6.97 -12.31
CA GLU A 172 2.83 -6.67 -13.28
C GLU A 172 2.47 -7.31 -14.61
N ILE A 173 2.52 -6.52 -15.67
CA ILE A 173 2.07 -6.91 -17.01
C ILE A 173 3.15 -6.46 -17.99
N PRO A 174 3.91 -7.38 -18.61
CA PRO A 174 4.83 -7.08 -19.70
C PRO A 174 4.09 -6.50 -20.90
N TRP A 175 4.71 -5.57 -21.66
CA TRP A 175 4.06 -4.96 -22.82
C TRP A 175 3.71 -5.98 -23.90
N GLU A 176 4.53 -7.00 -24.08
CA GLU A 176 4.27 -8.12 -25.00
C GLU A 176 2.93 -8.85 -24.74
N CYS A 177 2.41 -8.71 -23.52
CA CYS A 177 1.13 -9.29 -23.10
C CYS A 177 -0.07 -8.37 -23.39
N VAL A 178 0.15 -7.09 -23.65
CA VAL A 178 -0.91 -6.10 -23.83
C VAL A 178 -1.25 -5.93 -25.29
N SER A 179 -2.48 -6.20 -25.68
CA SER A 179 -2.94 -6.03 -27.07
C SER A 179 -3.48 -4.65 -27.38
N SER A 180 -4.14 -4.02 -26.41
CA SER A 180 -4.68 -2.67 -26.54
C SER A 180 -5.14 -2.10 -25.21
N VAL A 181 -5.34 -0.78 -25.17
CA VAL A 181 -5.97 -0.07 -24.05
C VAL A 181 -7.21 0.66 -24.51
N CYS A 182 -8.28 0.60 -23.75
CA CYS A 182 -9.50 1.32 -24.07
C CYS A 182 -10.06 2.04 -22.84
N LEU A 183 -10.70 3.20 -23.11
CA LEU A 183 -11.52 3.90 -22.13
C LEU A 183 -12.89 3.22 -22.10
N LYS A 184 -13.17 2.54 -20.99
CA LYS A 184 -14.47 1.90 -20.78
C LYS A 184 -14.85 2.04 -19.32
N LYS A 185 -15.90 2.80 -19.06
CA LYS A 185 -16.44 2.93 -17.72
C LYS A 185 -17.11 1.61 -17.30
N VAL A 186 -16.62 1.05 -16.21
CA VAL A 186 -17.18 -0.17 -15.58
C VAL A 186 -17.56 0.20 -14.17
N GLU A 187 -18.84 0.07 -13.84
CA GLU A 187 -19.32 0.22 -12.47
C GLU A 187 -19.03 -1.08 -11.71
N LEU A 188 -18.42 -0.92 -10.55
CA LEU A 188 -18.06 -2.04 -9.69
C LEU A 188 -19.02 -2.11 -8.51
N GLU A 189 -19.48 -3.30 -8.19
CA GLU A 189 -20.12 -3.53 -6.91
C GLU A 189 -19.13 -3.16 -5.78
N LYS A 190 -19.68 -2.69 -4.64
CA LYS A 190 -18.99 -2.10 -3.47
C LYS A 190 -17.91 -2.99 -2.82
N ARG A 191 -16.99 -3.56 -3.60
CA ARG A 191 -15.85 -4.35 -3.11
C ARG A 191 -14.56 -3.64 -3.47
N SER A 192 -13.70 -3.39 -2.47
CA SER A 192 -12.34 -2.89 -2.68
C SER A 192 -11.37 -4.07 -2.87
N GLY A 193 -10.26 -3.83 -3.56
CA GLY A 193 -9.22 -4.81 -3.78
C GLY A 193 -9.20 -5.43 -5.18
N LEU A 194 -8.59 -6.60 -5.28
CA LEU A 194 -8.46 -7.34 -6.53
C LEU A 194 -9.65 -8.28 -6.69
N ILE A 195 -10.49 -8.04 -7.69
CA ILE A 195 -11.70 -8.84 -7.95
C ILE A 195 -11.50 -9.56 -9.27
N ARG A 196 -11.64 -10.88 -9.26
CA ARG A 196 -11.61 -11.70 -10.45
C ARG A 196 -13.01 -12.21 -10.81
N SER A 197 -13.43 -11.96 -12.05
CA SER A 197 -14.68 -12.48 -12.62
C SER A 197 -14.37 -13.22 -13.93
N GLY A 198 -14.22 -14.54 -13.86
CA GLY A 198 -13.81 -15.36 -15.00
C GLY A 198 -12.41 -14.97 -15.53
N ARG A 199 -12.36 -14.45 -16.76
CA ARG A 199 -11.13 -13.96 -17.41
C ARG A 199 -10.91 -12.44 -17.26
N LEU A 200 -11.75 -11.77 -16.45
CA LEU A 200 -11.65 -10.33 -16.16
C LEU A 200 -11.03 -10.14 -14.78
N LEU A 201 -10.11 -9.18 -14.67
CA LEU A 201 -9.49 -8.75 -13.44
C LEU A 201 -9.82 -7.28 -13.21
N TYR A 202 -10.35 -6.95 -12.05
CA TYR A 202 -10.65 -5.59 -11.65
C TYR A 202 -9.77 -5.18 -10.48
N LEU A 203 -9.06 -4.06 -10.64
CA LEU A 203 -8.35 -3.40 -9.53
C LEU A 203 -9.24 -2.28 -9.02
N ASN A 204 -9.90 -2.52 -7.90
CA ASN A 204 -10.80 -1.54 -7.29
C ASN A 204 -10.08 -0.81 -6.14
N ASN A 205 -9.70 0.42 -6.38
CA ASN A 205 -9.02 1.30 -5.44
C ASN A 205 -9.99 2.14 -4.61
N ALA A 206 -11.05 1.53 -4.08
CA ALA A 206 -12.17 2.19 -3.40
C ALA A 206 -12.96 3.21 -4.27
N SER A 207 -12.63 3.31 -5.55
CA SER A 207 -13.47 3.96 -6.56
C SER A 207 -14.62 3.02 -6.92
N GLN A 208 -15.82 3.57 -7.13
CA GLN A 208 -16.96 2.76 -7.59
C GLN A 208 -16.91 2.47 -9.08
N THR A 209 -15.98 3.08 -9.80
CA THR A 209 -15.86 2.96 -11.25
C THR A 209 -14.42 2.81 -11.67
N ASN A 210 -14.18 1.89 -12.60
CA ASN A 210 -12.94 1.82 -13.36
C ASN A 210 -13.19 2.39 -14.75
N GLU A 211 -12.24 3.17 -15.26
CA GLU A 211 -12.40 3.88 -16.53
C GLU A 211 -11.44 3.38 -17.61
N LEU A 212 -10.41 2.65 -17.22
CA LEU A 212 -9.41 2.07 -18.12
C LEU A 212 -9.50 0.55 -18.14
N THR A 213 -9.37 -0.03 -19.32
CA THR A 213 -9.32 -1.47 -19.51
C THR A 213 -8.19 -1.82 -20.47
N LEU A 214 -7.24 -2.63 -19.99
CA LEU A 214 -6.22 -3.28 -20.79
C LEU A 214 -6.78 -4.58 -21.35
N CYS A 215 -6.65 -4.79 -22.65
CA CYS A 215 -6.88 -6.07 -23.29
C CYS A 215 -5.57 -6.84 -23.33
N ILE A 216 -5.60 -8.11 -22.91
CA ILE A 216 -4.45 -8.95 -22.69
C ILE A 216 -4.55 -10.17 -23.62
N TYR A 217 -3.42 -10.61 -24.21
CA TYR A 217 -3.38 -11.84 -25.02
C TYR A 217 -3.60 -13.08 -24.14
N GLU A 218 -4.19 -14.15 -24.69
CA GLU A 218 -4.62 -15.34 -23.94
C GLU A 218 -3.47 -16.07 -23.23
N ASP A 219 -2.31 -16.13 -23.85
CA ASP A 219 -1.10 -16.85 -23.34
C ASP A 219 -0.20 -15.97 -22.47
N SER A 220 -0.73 -14.92 -21.89
CA SER A 220 0.02 -13.85 -21.22
C SER A 220 0.51 -14.23 -19.84
N LYS A 221 1.74 -13.86 -19.52
CA LYS A 221 2.37 -14.01 -18.20
C LYS A 221 2.09 -12.80 -17.30
N VAL A 222 0.87 -12.68 -16.81
CA VAL A 222 0.52 -11.67 -15.82
C VAL A 222 0.93 -12.14 -14.43
N THR A 223 1.64 -11.30 -13.69
CA THR A 223 2.10 -11.60 -12.33
C THR A 223 1.29 -10.82 -11.31
N ILE A 224 0.77 -11.48 -10.29
CA ILE A 224 0.02 -10.89 -9.19
C ILE A 224 0.75 -11.17 -7.89
N ASP A 225 1.16 -10.12 -7.18
CA ASP A 225 1.91 -10.20 -5.91
C ASP A 225 3.16 -11.11 -6.01
N GLY A 226 3.88 -11.01 -7.13
CA GLY A 226 5.09 -11.79 -7.41
C GLY A 226 4.84 -13.26 -7.78
N LYS A 227 3.58 -13.64 -8.05
CA LYS A 227 3.22 -15.01 -8.49
C LYS A 227 2.52 -14.95 -9.85
N PRO A 228 2.80 -15.90 -10.74
CA PRO A 228 2.07 -15.97 -12.01
C PRO A 228 0.57 -16.18 -11.74
N SER A 229 -0.26 -15.51 -12.52
CA SER A 229 -1.72 -15.64 -12.41
C SER A 229 -2.17 -17.07 -12.64
N LYS A 230 -3.09 -17.54 -11.80
CA LYS A 230 -3.74 -18.84 -12.01
C LYS A 230 -4.81 -18.71 -13.11
N GLY A 231 -4.49 -19.15 -14.33
CA GLY A 231 -5.37 -19.15 -15.50
C GLY A 231 -5.37 -17.83 -16.27
N ALA A 232 -5.86 -17.87 -17.52
CA ALA A 232 -5.83 -16.77 -18.46
C ALA A 232 -6.62 -15.54 -17.96
N ILE A 233 -6.00 -14.35 -18.11
CA ILE A 233 -6.62 -13.06 -17.91
C ILE A 233 -6.68 -12.39 -19.28
N LEU A 234 -7.87 -12.02 -19.75
CA LEU A 234 -8.04 -11.36 -21.04
C LEU A 234 -8.22 -9.86 -20.92
N LYS A 235 -8.70 -9.39 -19.77
CA LYS A 235 -8.91 -7.96 -19.54
C LYS A 235 -8.59 -7.59 -18.10
N ILE A 236 -7.94 -6.45 -17.95
CA ILE A 236 -7.61 -5.87 -16.64
C ILE A 236 -8.18 -4.47 -16.61
N SER A 237 -9.13 -4.23 -15.70
CA SER A 237 -9.78 -2.94 -15.54
C SER A 237 -9.28 -2.25 -14.27
N PHE A 238 -8.97 -0.96 -14.37
CA PHE A 238 -8.44 -0.16 -13.28
C PHE A 238 -8.85 1.31 -13.43
N SER A 239 -8.69 2.09 -12.37
CA SER A 239 -8.93 3.53 -12.36
C SER A 239 -7.63 4.31 -12.32
N ALA A 240 -7.61 5.48 -12.97
CA ALA A 240 -6.55 6.47 -12.88
C ALA A 240 -7.16 7.85 -12.61
N ASP A 241 -6.41 8.75 -11.96
CA ASP A 241 -6.87 10.13 -11.65
C ASP A 241 -7.12 10.94 -12.93
N ASN A 242 -6.41 10.61 -14.03
CA ASN A 242 -6.63 11.12 -15.37
C ASN A 242 -6.58 9.97 -16.39
N PRO A 243 -7.72 9.37 -16.72
CA PRO A 243 -7.78 8.20 -17.60
C PRO A 243 -7.25 8.45 -19.01
N SER A 244 -7.47 9.65 -19.55
CA SER A 244 -6.99 10.02 -20.90
C SER A 244 -5.47 10.15 -20.96
N ALA A 245 -4.86 10.78 -19.95
CA ALA A 245 -3.40 10.87 -19.86
C ALA A 245 -2.77 9.48 -19.65
N ALA A 246 -3.33 8.65 -18.76
CA ALA A 246 -2.88 7.29 -18.53
C ALA A 246 -2.97 6.43 -19.79
N LYS A 247 -4.05 6.58 -20.58
CA LYS A 247 -4.19 5.93 -21.89
C LYS A 247 -3.07 6.34 -22.82
N GLY A 248 -2.79 7.66 -22.95
CA GLY A 248 -1.72 8.17 -23.81
C GLY A 248 -0.33 7.63 -23.44
N ILE A 249 -0.03 7.53 -22.13
CA ILE A 249 1.21 6.91 -21.65
C ILE A 249 1.30 5.45 -22.13
N ILE A 250 0.24 4.67 -21.94
CA ILE A 250 0.21 3.25 -22.30
C ILE A 250 0.34 3.07 -23.82
N GLU A 251 -0.39 3.84 -24.62
CA GLU A 251 -0.30 3.78 -26.08
C GLU A 251 1.11 4.13 -26.56
N GLY A 252 1.77 5.13 -25.97
CA GLY A 252 3.15 5.49 -26.29
C GLY A 252 4.19 4.38 -26.05
N TYR A 253 3.90 3.39 -25.17
CA TYR A 253 4.73 2.20 -25.00
C TYR A 253 4.33 1.06 -25.93
N LEU A 254 3.06 0.96 -26.33
CA LEU A 254 2.59 -0.09 -27.25
C LEU A 254 3.00 0.17 -28.71
N ASP A 255 3.25 1.43 -29.06
CA ASP A 255 3.65 1.85 -30.43
C ASP A 255 5.18 1.77 -30.66
N LYS A 256 5.97 1.44 -29.61
CA LYS A 256 7.44 1.25 -29.69
C LYS A 256 7.81 -0.18 -30.06
#